data_81733e28c6f90e208f1f6ba09e4f1335
#
_entry.id   81733e28c6f90e208f1f6ba09e4f1335
#
_cell.length_a   1.000
_cell.length_b   1.000
_cell.length_c   1.000
_cell.angle_alpha   90.00
_cell.angle_beta   90.00
_cell.angle_gamma   90.00
#
_symmetry.space_group_name_H-M   'P 1'
#
loop_
_entity.id
_entity.type
_entity.pdbx_description
1 polymer ?
#
loop_
_entity_poly.entity_id
_entity_poly.type
_entity_poly.pdbx_seq_one_letter_code
_entity_poly.pdbx_strand_id
1 'polypeptide(L)'
;MNLAECIRLSWCRLRRIGHSRGFGIQSPFAYRMVTEVLCQRRPYHLYADLESLMPNLKGNRLKVCRLLMRLANYCQSPATFVAVDVPAEEKAYVLAGCRHTRFADKMDGCRLVVVRATLDSVNSVLDAVHTDMIAAMTDISEKGKPKPAWLKLKGTVSAVVSFDLMDVGVVFFDPKLPHMSYQMNL
;
A
#
# COMPACT_ATOMS: atom_id res chain seq x y z
N MET A 1 -15.51 19.74 1.18
CA MET A 1 -15.79 18.52 1.96
C MET A 1 -17.01 18.79 2.82
N ASN A 2 -18.07 18.02 2.65
CA ASN A 2 -19.35 18.20 3.37
C ASN A 2 -19.19 17.68 4.82
N LEU A 3 -19.91 18.26 5.79
CA LEU A 3 -19.90 17.86 7.21
C LEU A 3 -20.18 16.35 7.39
N ALA A 4 -21.12 15.81 6.63
CA ALA A 4 -21.45 14.39 6.63
C ALA A 4 -20.27 13.50 6.15
N GLU A 5 -19.48 13.99 5.20
CA GLU A 5 -18.26 13.30 4.74
C GLU A 5 -17.17 13.30 5.81
N CYS A 6 -17.00 14.43 6.52
CA CYS A 6 -16.08 14.53 7.65
C CYS A 6 -16.44 13.56 8.77
N ILE A 7 -17.71 13.50 9.16
CA ILE A 7 -18.22 12.62 10.22
C ILE A 7 -17.99 11.15 9.82
N ARG A 8 -18.31 10.80 8.58
CA ARG A 8 -18.13 9.42 8.09
C ARG A 8 -16.67 9.01 8.05
N LEU A 9 -15.75 9.87 7.59
CA LEU A 9 -14.31 9.61 7.57
C LEU A 9 -13.77 9.44 8.99
N SER A 10 -14.19 10.28 9.93
CA SER A 10 -13.82 10.18 11.35
C SER A 10 -14.30 8.86 11.96
N TRP A 11 -15.54 8.46 11.68
CA TRP A 11 -16.10 7.19 12.14
C TRP A 11 -15.37 5.97 11.56
N CYS A 12 -15.04 5.99 10.27
CA CYS A 12 -14.23 4.94 9.64
C CYS A 12 -12.85 4.84 10.30
N ARG A 13 -12.21 5.96 10.62
CA ARG A 13 -10.91 5.97 11.31
C ARG A 13 -10.99 5.42 12.72
N LEU A 14 -12.01 5.79 13.49
CA LEU A 14 -12.21 5.31 14.87
C LEU A 14 -12.35 3.79 14.92
N ARG A 15 -13.13 3.20 14.02
CA ARG A 15 -13.31 1.74 13.95
C ARG A 15 -12.02 0.96 13.65
N ARG A 16 -11.04 1.58 13.01
CA ARG A 16 -9.79 0.96 12.55
C ARG A 16 -8.60 1.15 13.52
N ILE A 17 -8.77 1.91 14.61
CA ILE A 17 -7.67 2.27 15.52
C ILE A 17 -7.04 1.05 16.19
N GLY A 18 -7.83 0.05 16.56
CA GLY A 18 -7.34 -1.13 17.29
C GLY A 18 -6.26 -1.91 16.55
N HIS A 19 -6.41 -2.08 15.25
CA HIS A 19 -5.51 -2.93 14.45
C HIS A 19 -4.17 -2.26 14.06
N SER A 20 -4.11 -0.92 14.08
CA SER A 20 -2.89 -0.16 13.66
C SER A 20 -1.66 -0.40 14.55
N ARG A 21 -1.83 -1.02 15.70
CA ARG A 21 -0.74 -1.38 16.65
C ARG A 21 -0.50 -2.88 16.74
N GLY A 22 -1.05 -3.66 15.81
CA GLY A 22 -0.96 -5.12 15.86
C GLY A 22 -1.92 -5.79 16.85
N PHE A 23 -2.78 -5.02 17.53
CA PHE A 23 -3.73 -5.58 18.49
C PHE A 23 -4.78 -6.44 17.78
N GLY A 24 -4.97 -7.68 18.25
CA GLY A 24 -5.90 -8.64 17.64
C GLY A 24 -5.38 -9.32 16.37
N ILE A 25 -4.13 -9.11 15.96
CA ILE A 25 -3.50 -9.81 14.84
C ILE A 25 -2.84 -11.08 15.35
N GLN A 26 -3.41 -12.24 15.00
CA GLN A 26 -2.90 -13.55 15.43
C GLN A 26 -1.80 -14.12 14.53
N SER A 27 -1.76 -13.72 13.25
CA SER A 27 -0.73 -14.18 12.32
C SER A 27 0.62 -13.53 12.60
N PRO A 28 1.71 -14.29 12.87
CA PRO A 28 3.05 -13.74 13.08
C PRO A 28 3.56 -12.94 11.89
N PHE A 29 3.23 -13.36 10.67
CA PHE A 29 3.54 -12.63 9.44
C PHE A 29 2.82 -11.28 9.41
N ALA A 30 1.50 -11.26 9.59
CA ALA A 30 0.71 -10.04 9.55
C ALA A 30 1.11 -9.08 10.69
N TYR A 31 1.38 -9.59 11.88
CA TYR A 31 1.84 -8.79 13.01
C TYR A 31 3.15 -8.06 12.68
N ARG A 32 4.18 -8.79 12.19
CA ARG A 32 5.45 -8.17 11.77
C ARG A 32 5.24 -7.17 10.64
N MET A 33 4.46 -7.53 9.62
CA MET A 33 4.17 -6.62 8.50
C MET A 33 3.54 -5.32 8.99
N VAL A 34 2.57 -5.37 9.90
CA VAL A 34 1.91 -4.19 10.43
C VAL A 34 2.87 -3.35 11.29
N THR A 35 3.62 -3.96 12.20
CA THR A 35 4.44 -3.23 13.16
C THR A 35 5.76 -2.72 12.59
N GLU A 36 6.36 -3.44 11.65
CA GLU A 36 7.70 -3.15 11.12
C GLU A 36 7.67 -2.42 9.78
N VAL A 37 6.56 -2.54 9.01
CA VAL A 37 6.47 -1.96 7.67
C VAL A 37 5.28 -1.00 7.54
N LEU A 38 4.03 -1.51 7.67
CA LEU A 38 2.86 -0.72 7.31
C LEU A 38 2.60 0.45 8.25
N CYS A 39 2.66 0.21 9.57
CA CYS A 39 2.39 1.20 10.61
C CYS A 39 3.64 1.63 11.37
N GLN A 40 4.83 1.34 10.85
CA GLN A 40 6.08 1.76 11.48
C GLN A 40 6.15 3.27 11.64
N ARG A 41 6.56 3.72 12.84
CA ARG A 41 6.63 5.15 13.18
C ARG A 41 8.06 5.71 13.24
N ARG A 42 9.07 4.84 13.22
CA ARG A 42 10.48 5.28 13.24
C ARG A 42 10.78 6.08 11.99
N PRO A 43 11.34 7.29 12.11
CA PRO A 43 11.68 8.09 10.95
C PRO A 43 12.87 7.44 10.21
N TYR A 44 12.78 7.40 8.90
CA TYR A 44 13.92 7.15 8.04
C TYR A 44 14.66 8.47 7.83
N HIS A 45 15.99 8.44 7.83
CA HIS A 45 16.81 9.65 7.62
C HIS A 45 16.49 10.36 6.28
N LEU A 46 16.16 9.60 5.23
CA LEU A 46 15.77 10.13 3.93
C LEU A 46 14.43 10.88 3.90
N TYR A 47 13.59 10.76 4.96
CA TYR A 47 12.31 11.48 4.96
C TYR A 47 12.53 13.00 4.97
N ALA A 48 13.48 13.51 5.78
CA ALA A 48 13.75 14.94 5.86
C ALA A 48 14.21 15.51 4.51
N ASP A 49 15.08 14.78 3.80
CA ASP A 49 15.58 15.19 2.50
C ASP A 49 14.46 15.24 1.44
N LEU A 50 13.65 14.18 1.35
CA LEU A 50 12.54 14.11 0.41
C LEU A 50 11.46 15.16 0.69
N GLU A 51 11.14 15.40 1.96
CA GLU A 51 10.14 16.38 2.37
C GLU A 51 10.61 17.81 2.13
N SER A 52 11.92 18.08 2.25
CA SER A 52 12.48 19.38 1.87
C SER A 52 12.37 19.68 0.38
N LEU A 53 12.50 18.65 -0.47
CA LEU A 53 12.32 18.76 -1.92
C LEU A 53 10.84 18.86 -2.33
N MET A 54 9.91 18.45 -1.48
CA MET A 54 8.47 18.37 -1.77
C MET A 54 7.64 19.06 -0.67
N PRO A 55 7.81 20.38 -0.44
CA PRO A 55 7.20 21.09 0.71
C PRO A 55 5.66 21.08 0.70
N ASN A 56 5.04 20.87 -0.47
CA ASN A 56 3.59 20.80 -0.64
C ASN A 56 3.01 19.41 -0.35
N LEU A 57 3.85 18.38 -0.18
CA LEU A 57 3.43 17.02 0.12
C LEU A 57 3.13 16.88 1.61
N LYS A 58 1.85 16.83 1.98
CA LYS A 58 1.40 16.83 3.39
C LYS A 58 0.23 15.85 3.62
N GLY A 59 -0.07 15.61 4.89
CA GLY A 59 -1.25 14.85 5.30
C GLY A 59 -1.22 13.39 4.82
N ASN A 60 -2.35 12.91 4.31
CA ASN A 60 -2.48 11.51 3.87
C ASN A 60 -1.57 11.17 2.67
N ARG A 61 -1.36 12.11 1.74
CA ARG A 61 -0.45 11.89 0.59
C ARG A 61 0.98 11.60 1.06
N LEU A 62 1.49 12.37 2.03
CA LEU A 62 2.81 12.11 2.61
C LEU A 62 2.87 10.75 3.29
N LYS A 63 1.83 10.33 4.00
CA LYS A 63 1.77 9.00 4.62
C LYS A 63 1.79 7.88 3.58
N VAL A 64 1.07 8.03 2.46
CA VAL A 64 1.11 7.10 1.33
C VAL A 64 2.54 6.97 0.79
N CYS A 65 3.20 8.09 0.49
CA CYS A 65 4.57 8.10 0.00
C CYS A 65 5.55 7.40 0.97
N ARG A 66 5.48 7.72 2.26
CA ARG A 66 6.29 7.07 3.30
C ARG A 66 6.01 5.56 3.38
N LEU A 67 4.75 5.13 3.21
CA LEU A 67 4.42 3.71 3.15
C LEU A 67 5.05 3.02 1.93
N LEU A 68 4.94 3.61 0.76
CA LEU A 68 5.54 3.06 -0.47
C LEU A 68 7.07 2.93 -0.35
N MET A 69 7.74 3.91 0.27
CA MET A 69 9.17 3.81 0.59
C MET A 69 9.47 2.62 1.50
N ARG A 70 8.67 2.40 2.56
CA ARG A 70 8.85 1.26 3.47
C ARG A 70 8.61 -0.08 2.78
N LEU A 71 7.61 -0.16 1.90
CA LEU A 71 7.35 -1.36 1.09
C LEU A 71 8.52 -1.64 0.13
N ALA A 72 9.04 -0.63 -0.56
CA ALA A 72 10.20 -0.78 -1.43
C ALA A 72 11.44 -1.23 -0.63
N ASN A 73 11.66 -0.65 0.55
CA ASN A 73 12.73 -1.06 1.46
C ASN A 73 12.55 -2.49 1.99
N TYR A 74 11.33 -2.93 2.24
CA TYR A 74 11.03 -4.31 2.64
C TYR A 74 11.27 -5.29 1.48
N CYS A 75 10.86 -4.94 0.27
CA CYS A 75 10.98 -5.81 -0.90
C CYS A 75 12.43 -5.95 -1.38
N GLN A 76 13.25 -4.89 -1.30
CA GLN A 76 14.62 -4.83 -1.84
C GLN A 76 14.75 -5.46 -3.22
N SER A 77 13.75 -5.20 -4.09
CA SER A 77 13.66 -5.77 -5.42
C SER A 77 14.52 -5.03 -6.43
N PRO A 78 15.26 -5.72 -7.29
CA PRO A 78 16.03 -5.08 -8.36
C PRO A 78 15.13 -4.44 -9.44
N ALA A 79 13.90 -4.94 -9.58
CA ALA A 79 12.88 -4.42 -10.48
C ALA A 79 11.55 -4.20 -9.74
N THR A 80 10.97 -3.02 -9.90
CA THR A 80 9.68 -2.63 -9.34
C THR A 80 8.82 -2.08 -10.47
N PHE A 81 7.60 -2.57 -10.61
CA PHE A 81 6.64 -1.96 -11.53
C PHE A 81 5.90 -0.82 -10.83
N VAL A 82 5.89 0.34 -11.48
CA VAL A 82 5.10 1.49 -11.03
C VAL A 82 4.30 2.01 -12.22
N ALA A 83 2.98 1.98 -12.14
CA ALA A 83 2.11 2.39 -13.22
C ALA A 83 2.34 3.87 -13.61
N VAL A 84 2.10 4.19 -14.88
CA VAL A 84 2.38 5.52 -15.45
C VAL A 84 1.59 6.62 -14.73
N ASP A 85 0.36 6.32 -14.35
CA ASP A 85 -0.59 7.23 -13.67
C ASP A 85 -0.33 7.41 -12.16
N VAL A 86 0.67 6.70 -11.59
CA VAL A 86 1.13 6.92 -10.22
C VAL A 86 1.88 8.25 -10.13
N PRO A 87 1.57 9.12 -9.14
CA PRO A 87 2.20 10.43 -8.98
C PRO A 87 3.74 10.38 -8.87
N ALA A 88 4.40 11.42 -9.36
CA ALA A 88 5.87 11.49 -9.36
C ALA A 88 6.47 11.44 -7.96
N GLU A 89 5.82 12.05 -6.97
CA GLU A 89 6.22 11.99 -5.57
C GLU A 89 6.19 10.57 -5.00
N GLU A 90 5.18 9.77 -5.36
CA GLU A 90 5.10 8.37 -4.94
C GLU A 90 6.25 7.55 -5.57
N LYS A 91 6.53 7.78 -6.86
CA LYS A 91 7.67 7.17 -7.58
C LYS A 91 9.01 7.51 -6.91
N ALA A 92 9.22 8.76 -6.53
CA ALA A 92 10.44 9.20 -5.84
C ALA A 92 10.65 8.48 -4.51
N TYR A 93 9.59 8.30 -3.73
CA TYR A 93 9.66 7.56 -2.46
C TYR A 93 9.92 6.05 -2.64
N VAL A 94 9.39 5.44 -3.70
CA VAL A 94 9.71 4.04 -4.05
C VAL A 94 11.21 3.90 -4.35
N LEU A 95 11.78 4.78 -5.18
CA LEU A 95 13.23 4.78 -5.49
C LEU A 95 14.08 5.02 -4.24
N ALA A 96 13.67 5.91 -3.35
CA ALA A 96 14.38 6.17 -2.09
C ALA A 96 14.37 4.97 -1.15
N GLY A 97 13.32 4.14 -1.19
CA GLY A 97 13.21 2.92 -0.39
C GLY A 97 14.13 1.78 -0.86
N CYS A 98 14.46 1.73 -2.16
CA CYS A 98 15.35 0.72 -2.72
C CYS A 98 16.21 1.36 -3.83
N ARG A 99 17.44 1.79 -3.49
CA ARG A 99 18.32 2.56 -4.38
C ARG A 99 18.78 1.79 -5.62
N HIS A 100 18.78 0.47 -5.59
CA HIS A 100 19.17 -0.36 -6.73
C HIS A 100 17.99 -0.83 -7.58
N THR A 101 16.76 -0.49 -7.20
CA THR A 101 15.58 -0.84 -7.99
C THR A 101 15.53 -0.01 -9.28
N ARG A 102 15.04 -0.64 -10.35
CA ARG A 102 14.70 0.04 -11.60
C ARG A 102 13.20 -0.13 -11.85
N PHE A 103 12.59 0.87 -12.43
CA PHE A 103 11.20 0.74 -12.86
C PHE A 103 11.14 -0.14 -14.10
N ALA A 104 10.34 -1.20 -13.99
CA ALA A 104 10.11 -2.16 -15.06
C ALA A 104 8.93 -1.70 -15.95
N ASP A 105 9.00 -2.02 -17.23
CA ASP A 105 7.92 -1.74 -18.18
C ASP A 105 6.75 -2.74 -18.04
N LYS A 106 7.02 -3.92 -17.46
CA LYS A 106 6.04 -5.00 -17.24
C LYS A 106 6.03 -5.42 -15.78
N MET A 107 4.90 -5.98 -15.33
CA MET A 107 4.73 -6.48 -13.97
C MET A 107 5.39 -7.84 -13.73
N ASP A 108 5.66 -8.59 -14.80
CA ASP A 108 6.18 -9.95 -14.75
C ASP A 108 7.51 -10.01 -13.97
N GLY A 109 7.58 -10.87 -12.97
CA GLY A 109 8.76 -11.04 -12.13
C GLY A 109 9.05 -9.88 -11.15
N CYS A 110 8.25 -8.82 -11.12
CA CYS A 110 8.41 -7.74 -10.17
C CYS A 110 7.86 -8.15 -8.79
N ARG A 111 8.71 -8.10 -7.76
CA ARG A 111 8.27 -8.37 -6.40
C ARG A 111 7.37 -7.27 -5.83
N LEU A 112 7.59 -6.02 -6.19
CA LEU A 112 6.73 -4.89 -5.83
C LEU A 112 6.07 -4.32 -7.08
N VAL A 113 4.76 -4.21 -7.03
CA VAL A 113 3.91 -3.62 -8.07
C VAL A 113 3.10 -2.50 -7.44
N VAL A 114 3.23 -1.28 -7.96
CA VAL A 114 2.50 -0.09 -7.48
C VAL A 114 1.56 0.39 -8.57
N VAL A 115 0.26 0.39 -8.29
CA VAL A 115 -0.80 0.78 -9.23
C VAL A 115 -1.84 1.66 -8.57
N ARG A 116 -2.63 2.37 -9.38
CA ARG A 116 -3.82 3.06 -8.89
C ARG A 116 -5.06 2.16 -8.94
N ALA A 117 -6.07 2.51 -8.13
CA ALA A 117 -7.29 1.73 -8.02
C ALA A 117 -8.23 1.93 -9.23
N THR A 118 -7.87 1.29 -10.34
CA THR A 118 -8.68 1.17 -11.57
C THR A 118 -8.97 -0.30 -11.87
N LEU A 119 -10.04 -0.60 -12.60
CA LEU A 119 -10.38 -1.98 -12.97
C LEU A 119 -9.35 -2.58 -13.93
N ASP A 120 -8.77 -1.75 -14.81
CA ASP A 120 -7.72 -2.18 -15.74
C ASP A 120 -6.44 -2.55 -14.99
N SER A 121 -6.06 -1.76 -13.99
CA SER A 121 -4.93 -2.09 -13.11
C SER A 121 -5.13 -3.42 -12.38
N VAL A 122 -6.36 -3.69 -11.92
CA VAL A 122 -6.68 -4.98 -11.27
C VAL A 122 -6.50 -6.14 -12.23
N ASN A 123 -7.04 -6.03 -13.46
CA ASN A 123 -6.90 -7.10 -14.46
C ASN A 123 -5.41 -7.35 -14.77
N SER A 124 -4.63 -6.28 -15.01
CA SER A 124 -3.19 -6.40 -15.29
C SER A 124 -2.42 -7.04 -14.12
N VAL A 125 -2.75 -6.69 -12.87
CA VAL A 125 -2.15 -7.33 -11.69
C VAL A 125 -2.49 -8.80 -11.63
N LEU A 126 -3.75 -9.18 -11.88
CA LEU A 126 -4.20 -10.57 -11.83
C LEU A 126 -3.60 -11.43 -12.94
N ASP A 127 -3.36 -10.86 -14.13
CA ASP A 127 -2.70 -11.55 -15.24
C ASP A 127 -1.20 -11.80 -14.97
N ALA A 128 -0.55 -10.94 -14.16
CA ALA A 128 0.87 -11.02 -13.84
C ALA A 128 1.17 -11.66 -12.46
N VAL A 129 0.14 -12.12 -11.73
CA VAL A 129 0.30 -12.65 -10.35
C VAL A 129 1.31 -13.79 -10.28
N HIS A 130 2.22 -13.68 -9.32
CA HIS A 130 3.10 -14.76 -8.90
C HIS A 130 3.31 -14.74 -7.37
N THR A 131 3.81 -15.83 -6.81
CA THR A 131 3.89 -16.08 -5.36
C THR A 131 4.58 -14.98 -4.56
N ASP A 132 5.67 -14.42 -5.07
CA ASP A 132 6.46 -13.42 -4.35
C ASP A 132 5.98 -11.98 -4.59
N MET A 133 4.93 -11.79 -5.39
CA MET A 133 4.42 -10.46 -5.72
C MET A 133 3.74 -9.82 -4.50
N ILE A 134 3.98 -8.53 -4.34
CA ILE A 134 3.27 -7.64 -3.42
C ILE A 134 2.68 -6.51 -4.26
N ALA A 135 1.36 -6.41 -4.29
CA ALA A 135 0.68 -5.31 -4.97
C ALA A 135 0.30 -4.23 -3.95
N ALA A 136 0.79 -3.02 -4.18
CA ALA A 136 0.39 -1.81 -3.48
C ALA A 136 -0.53 -1.00 -4.41
N MET A 137 -1.80 -0.95 -4.09
CA MET A 137 -2.81 -0.19 -4.83
C MET A 137 -3.10 1.11 -4.11
N THR A 138 -2.80 2.25 -4.74
CA THR A 138 -3.07 3.57 -4.18
C THR A 138 -4.46 4.08 -4.59
N ASP A 139 -4.97 5.06 -3.82
CA ASP A 139 -6.27 5.69 -4.08
C ASP A 139 -7.44 4.68 -4.05
N ILE A 140 -7.42 3.75 -3.09
CA ILE A 140 -8.40 2.66 -2.96
C ILE A 140 -9.76 3.09 -2.43
N SER A 141 -9.89 4.33 -1.96
CA SER A 141 -11.16 4.85 -1.43
C SER A 141 -11.53 6.20 -2.03
N GLU A 142 -12.82 6.42 -2.14
CA GLU A 142 -13.39 7.72 -2.50
C GLU A 142 -14.41 8.12 -1.44
N LYS A 143 -14.22 9.32 -0.85
CA LYS A 143 -15.08 9.84 0.22
C LYS A 143 -15.33 8.82 1.36
N GLY A 144 -14.30 8.02 1.70
CA GLY A 144 -14.36 7.00 2.74
C GLY A 144 -15.12 5.72 2.36
N LYS A 145 -15.43 5.51 1.09
CA LYS A 145 -15.95 4.24 0.56
C LYS A 145 -14.87 3.56 -0.27
N PRO A 146 -14.69 2.24 -0.12
CA PRO A 146 -13.73 1.50 -0.95
C PRO A 146 -14.18 1.51 -2.41
N LYS A 147 -13.23 1.70 -3.33
CA LYS A 147 -13.48 1.63 -4.77
C LYS A 147 -13.76 0.19 -5.23
N PRO A 148 -14.57 0.00 -6.29
CA PRO A 148 -14.84 -1.33 -6.84
C PRO A 148 -13.58 -2.10 -7.23
N ALA A 149 -12.57 -1.43 -7.77
CA ALA A 149 -11.27 -2.02 -8.11
C ALA A 149 -10.59 -2.67 -6.90
N TRP A 150 -10.54 -1.97 -5.76
CA TRP A 150 -9.99 -2.53 -4.53
C TRP A 150 -10.78 -3.73 -4.02
N LEU A 151 -12.11 -3.63 -4.04
CA LEU A 151 -12.99 -4.74 -3.63
C LEU A 151 -12.79 -5.97 -4.52
N LYS A 152 -12.64 -5.78 -5.84
CA LYS A 152 -12.36 -6.85 -6.78
C LYS A 152 -11.02 -7.49 -6.49
N LEU A 153 -9.92 -6.72 -6.35
CA LEU A 153 -8.58 -7.28 -6.11
C LEU A 153 -8.52 -8.09 -4.81
N LYS A 154 -8.96 -7.53 -3.69
CA LYS A 154 -8.92 -8.23 -2.40
C LYS A 154 -9.88 -9.41 -2.28
N GLY A 155 -10.90 -9.47 -3.13
CA GLY A 155 -11.89 -10.54 -3.17
C GLY A 155 -11.49 -11.71 -4.09
N THR A 156 -10.35 -11.64 -4.77
CA THR A 156 -9.88 -12.75 -5.61
C THR A 156 -9.29 -13.88 -4.77
N VAL A 157 -9.36 -15.10 -5.26
CA VAL A 157 -8.79 -16.28 -4.59
C VAL A 157 -7.27 -16.16 -4.45
N SER A 158 -6.62 -15.50 -5.40
CA SER A 158 -5.16 -15.27 -5.37
C SER A 158 -4.73 -14.29 -4.30
N ALA A 159 -5.61 -13.41 -3.81
CA ALA A 159 -5.31 -12.43 -2.76
C ALA A 159 -5.33 -13.13 -1.39
N VAL A 160 -4.18 -13.60 -0.94
CA VAL A 160 -4.08 -14.40 0.29
C VAL A 160 -4.11 -13.53 1.54
N VAL A 161 -3.29 -12.47 1.61
CA VAL A 161 -3.33 -11.52 2.71
C VAL A 161 -3.55 -10.12 2.16
N SER A 162 -4.54 -9.41 2.68
CA SER A 162 -4.84 -8.04 2.28
C SER A 162 -4.86 -7.08 3.48
N PHE A 163 -4.28 -5.90 3.29
CA PHE A 163 -4.30 -4.79 4.25
C PHE A 163 -4.95 -3.57 3.61
N ASP A 164 -6.09 -3.15 4.15
CA ASP A 164 -6.81 -1.94 3.77
C ASP A 164 -6.41 -0.80 4.71
N LEU A 165 -5.65 0.17 4.22
CA LEU A 165 -5.10 1.30 4.97
C LEU A 165 -5.81 2.61 4.64
N MET A 166 -7.05 2.57 4.20
CA MET A 166 -7.91 3.66 3.73
C MET A 166 -7.53 4.23 2.37
N ASP A 167 -6.31 4.73 2.20
CA ASP A 167 -5.83 5.37 0.96
C ASP A 167 -4.98 4.40 0.12
N VAL A 168 -4.44 3.36 0.77
CA VAL A 168 -3.64 2.32 0.12
C VAL A 168 -4.11 0.93 0.54
N GLY A 169 -4.23 0.04 -0.44
CA GLY A 169 -4.39 -1.39 -0.22
C GLY A 169 -3.10 -2.13 -0.53
N VAL A 170 -2.72 -3.08 0.31
CA VAL A 170 -1.56 -3.94 0.08
C VAL A 170 -2.02 -5.38 0.06
N VAL A 171 -1.64 -6.13 -0.99
CA VAL A 171 -2.03 -7.54 -1.19
C VAL A 171 -0.79 -8.39 -1.37
N PHE A 172 -0.78 -9.53 -0.69
CA PHE A 172 0.21 -10.59 -0.81
C PHE A 172 -0.43 -11.81 -1.46
N PHE A 173 0.29 -12.45 -2.37
CA PHE A 173 -0.18 -13.57 -3.17
C PHE A 173 0.50 -14.91 -2.81
N ASP A 174 1.29 -14.96 -1.73
CA ASP A 174 1.95 -16.18 -1.30
C ASP A 174 0.94 -17.19 -0.71
N PRO A 175 0.70 -18.35 -1.37
CA PRO A 175 -0.26 -19.34 -0.91
C PRO A 175 0.13 -20.05 0.39
N LYS A 176 1.37 -19.88 0.86
CA LYS A 176 1.82 -20.40 2.17
C LYS A 176 1.29 -19.60 3.34
N LEU A 177 0.79 -18.39 3.09
CA LEU A 177 0.21 -17.55 4.12
C LEU A 177 -1.26 -17.93 4.37
N PRO A 178 -1.78 -17.73 5.59
CA PRO A 178 -3.20 -17.91 5.85
C PRO A 178 -4.02 -16.79 5.18
N HIS A 179 -5.18 -17.15 4.61
CA HIS A 179 -6.09 -16.16 4.03
C HIS A 179 -6.64 -15.21 5.10
N MET A 180 -6.26 -13.94 5.01
CA MET A 180 -6.64 -12.92 5.98
C MET A 180 -6.82 -11.55 5.35
N SER A 181 -7.76 -10.76 5.88
CA SER A 181 -7.99 -9.38 5.47
C SER A 181 -8.04 -8.47 6.68
N TYR A 182 -7.21 -7.44 6.70
CA TYR A 182 -7.09 -6.50 7.80
C TYR A 182 -7.49 -5.10 7.35
N GLN A 183 -8.18 -4.36 8.24
CA GLN A 183 -8.52 -2.96 8.01
C GLN A 183 -7.88 -2.12 9.12
N MET A 184 -7.10 -1.12 8.74
CA MET A 184 -6.39 -0.27 9.68
C MET A 184 -6.20 1.15 9.15
N ASN A 185 -5.71 2.05 9.98
CA ASN A 185 -5.35 3.40 9.56
C ASN A 185 -3.86 3.49 9.21
N LEU A 186 -3.55 4.31 8.23
CA LEU A 186 -2.19 4.68 7.86
C LEU A 186 -1.67 5.82 8.75
#